data_8e8dee016bdd651c927c09e5ffce3137
#
_entry.id   8e8dee016bdd651c927c09e5ffce3137
#
_cell.length_a   1.000
_cell.length_b   1.000
_cell.length_c   1.000
_cell.angle_alpha   90.00
_cell.angle_beta   90.00
_cell.angle_gamma   90.00
#
_symmetry.space_group_name_H-M   'P 1'
#
loop_
_entity.id
_entity.type
_entity.pdbx_description
1 polymer ?
#
loop_
_entity_poly.entity_id
_entity_poly.type
_entity_poly.pdbx_seq_one_letter_code
_entity_poly.pdbx_strand_id
1 'polypeptide(L)'
;GLQMGLEQGLAEGLEQGLAEGREHGLAEGREHGLAEGREQGLAEGREQGLAEGRAEAASEVASLMALLLGAERLDDARRAAVDESYRDELMREFGVSQAE
;
A
#
# COMPACT_ATOMS: atom_id res chain seq x y z
N GLY A 1 53.33 -28.46 22.68
CA GLY A 1 53.81 -27.43 23.52
C GLY A 1 52.87 -26.26 23.72
N LEU A 2 53.23 -25.35 24.58
CA LEU A 2 52.47 -24.14 24.88
C LEU A 2 52.17 -23.30 23.62
N GLN A 3 53.14 -23.25 22.70
CA GLN A 3 53.00 -22.50 21.48
C GLN A 3 51.90 -23.04 20.55
N MET A 4 51.78 -24.35 20.46
CA MET A 4 50.75 -25.00 19.66
C MET A 4 49.38 -24.77 20.26
N GLY A 5 49.28 -24.76 21.58
CA GLY A 5 48.04 -24.50 22.28
C GLY A 5 47.57 -23.06 22.07
N LEU A 6 48.49 -22.11 22.07
CA LEU A 6 48.16 -20.68 21.83
C LEU A 6 47.73 -20.45 20.40
N GLU A 7 48.40 -21.03 19.43
CA GLU A 7 48.06 -20.94 18.00
C GLU A 7 46.71 -21.54 17.73
N GLN A 8 46.42 -22.68 18.29
CA GLN A 8 45.15 -23.35 18.18
C GLN A 8 44.00 -22.53 18.78
N GLY A 9 44.26 -21.99 19.98
CA GLY A 9 43.29 -21.12 20.66
C GLY A 9 42.97 -19.86 19.87
N LEU A 10 44.00 -19.22 19.27
CA LEU A 10 43.82 -18.04 18.44
C LEU A 10 43.02 -18.37 17.15
N ALA A 11 43.37 -19.49 16.54
CA ALA A 11 42.67 -19.93 15.33
C ALA A 11 41.20 -20.25 15.59
N GLU A 12 40.91 -20.92 16.69
CA GLU A 12 39.54 -21.24 17.09
C GLU A 12 38.74 -19.99 17.43
N GLY A 13 39.38 -19.05 18.16
CA GLY A 13 38.77 -17.77 18.51
C GLY A 13 38.44 -16.93 17.29
N LEU A 14 39.35 -16.87 16.33
CA LEU A 14 39.12 -16.15 15.07
C LEU A 14 38.02 -16.77 14.25
N GLU A 15 38.00 -18.08 14.12
CA GLU A 15 36.97 -18.82 13.40
C GLU A 15 35.60 -18.61 14.01
N GLN A 16 35.54 -18.69 15.34
CA GLN A 16 34.30 -18.47 16.08
C GLN A 16 33.78 -17.03 15.91
N GLY A 17 34.69 -16.06 16.02
CA GLY A 17 34.35 -14.65 15.83
C GLY A 17 33.83 -14.36 14.43
N LEU A 18 34.45 -14.95 13.41
CA LEU A 18 33.99 -14.80 12.03
C LEU A 18 32.61 -15.43 11.81
N ALA A 19 32.38 -16.60 12.39
CA ALA A 19 31.09 -17.29 12.29
C ALA A 19 29.98 -16.49 12.97
N GLU A 20 30.23 -15.98 14.16
CA GLU A 20 29.28 -15.16 14.92
C GLU A 20 28.98 -13.86 14.19
N GLY A 21 30.04 -13.20 13.66
CA GLY A 21 29.88 -11.95 12.91
C GLY A 21 29.05 -12.14 11.64
N ARG A 22 29.30 -13.24 10.95
CA ARG A 22 28.57 -13.58 9.71
C ARG A 22 27.11 -13.86 10.01
N GLU A 23 26.83 -14.63 11.06
CA GLU A 23 25.48 -14.94 11.52
C GLU A 23 24.71 -13.68 11.90
N HIS A 24 25.37 -12.82 12.67
CA HIS A 24 24.81 -11.56 13.13
C HIS A 24 24.49 -10.63 11.96
N GLY A 25 25.42 -10.51 11.02
CA GLY A 25 25.24 -9.70 9.82
C GLY A 25 24.09 -10.18 8.93
N LEU A 26 23.99 -11.51 8.77
CA LEU A 26 22.89 -12.11 7.99
C LEU A 26 21.53 -11.87 8.65
N ALA A 27 21.48 -11.99 9.98
CA ALA A 27 20.24 -11.76 10.74
C ALA A 27 19.80 -10.30 10.64
N GLU A 28 20.73 -9.36 10.83
CA GLU A 28 20.45 -7.93 10.70
C GLU A 28 20.01 -7.56 9.28
N GLY A 29 20.71 -8.08 8.28
CA GLY A 29 20.38 -7.83 6.88
C GLY A 29 19.00 -8.35 6.51
N ARG A 30 18.67 -9.52 7.01
CA ARG A 30 17.35 -10.14 6.76
C ARG A 30 16.24 -9.32 7.41
N GLU A 31 16.41 -8.90 8.67
CA GLU A 31 15.48 -8.05 9.40
C GLU A 31 15.25 -6.73 8.68
N HIS A 32 16.34 -6.10 8.27
CA HIS A 32 16.32 -4.82 7.58
C HIS A 32 15.59 -4.93 6.23
N GLY A 33 15.91 -5.98 5.47
CA GLY A 33 15.26 -6.24 4.19
C GLY A 33 13.78 -6.50 4.30
N LEU A 34 13.37 -7.25 5.32
CA LEU A 34 11.96 -7.53 5.59
C LEU A 34 11.20 -6.26 5.97
N ALA A 35 11.81 -5.42 6.81
CA ALA A 35 11.21 -4.15 7.25
C ALA A 35 11.03 -3.20 6.06
N GLU A 36 12.06 -3.04 5.24
CA GLU A 36 12.01 -2.20 4.04
C GLU A 36 10.97 -2.70 3.04
N GLY A 37 10.96 -4.02 2.80
CA GLY A 37 10.01 -4.62 1.87
C GLY A 37 8.57 -4.45 2.32
N ARG A 38 8.32 -4.59 3.62
CA ARG A 38 6.99 -4.40 4.21
C ARG A 38 6.52 -2.96 4.09
N GLU A 39 7.40 -2.01 4.40
CA GLU A 39 7.13 -0.58 4.29
C GLU A 39 6.80 -0.18 2.86
N GLN A 40 7.61 -0.65 1.92
CA GLN A 40 7.43 -0.38 0.49
C GLN A 40 6.13 -0.99 -0.03
N GLY A 41 5.84 -2.23 0.36
CA GLY A 41 4.61 -2.91 -0.04
C GLY A 41 3.36 -2.21 0.48
N LEU A 42 3.38 -1.74 1.73
CA LEU A 42 2.27 -0.99 2.32
C LEU A 42 2.06 0.34 1.60
N ALA A 43 3.15 1.06 1.29
CA ALA A 43 3.08 2.34 0.60
C ALA A 43 2.51 2.17 -0.82
N GLU A 44 3.00 1.19 -1.56
CA GLU A 44 2.52 0.89 -2.91
C GLU A 44 1.06 0.45 -2.92
N GLY A 45 0.69 -0.42 -1.97
CA GLY A 45 -0.69 -0.88 -1.83
C GLY A 45 -1.66 0.24 -1.51
N ARG A 46 -1.26 1.15 -0.63
CA ARG A 46 -2.06 2.33 -0.26
C ARG A 46 -2.25 3.26 -1.44
N GLU A 47 -1.18 3.54 -2.17
CA GLU A 47 -1.19 4.39 -3.35
C GLU A 47 -2.11 3.82 -4.43
N GLN A 48 -1.97 2.53 -4.70
CA GLN A 48 -2.80 1.82 -5.68
C GLN A 48 -4.26 1.83 -5.28
N GLY A 49 -4.55 1.55 -4.00
CA GLY A 49 -5.92 1.57 -3.49
C GLY A 49 -6.58 2.94 -3.61
N LEU A 50 -5.85 4.00 -3.33
CA LEU A 50 -6.35 5.37 -3.49
C LEU A 50 -6.63 5.71 -4.95
N ALA A 51 -5.73 5.31 -5.86
CA ALA A 51 -5.90 5.55 -7.30
C ALA A 51 -7.13 4.81 -7.83
N GLU A 52 -7.31 3.54 -7.45
CA GLU A 52 -8.46 2.73 -7.84
C GLU A 52 -9.76 3.33 -7.30
N GLY A 53 -9.76 3.76 -6.03
CA GLY A 53 -10.91 4.40 -5.40
C GLY A 53 -11.33 5.68 -6.10
N ARG A 54 -10.37 6.50 -6.50
CA ARG A 54 -10.64 7.75 -7.24
C ARG A 54 -11.21 7.47 -8.62
N ALA A 55 -10.67 6.48 -9.31
CA ALA A 55 -11.16 6.09 -10.64
C ALA A 55 -12.58 5.55 -10.56
N GLU A 56 -12.89 4.74 -9.56
CA GLU A 56 -14.23 4.20 -9.34
C GLU A 56 -15.23 5.31 -9.03
N ALA A 57 -14.88 6.24 -8.15
CA ALA A 57 -15.72 7.38 -7.82
C ALA A 57 -15.99 8.27 -9.03
N ALA A 58 -14.99 8.52 -9.85
CA ALA A 58 -15.14 9.29 -11.10
C ALA A 58 -16.09 8.60 -12.08
N SER A 59 -15.98 7.28 -12.19
CA SER A 59 -16.84 6.46 -13.05
C SER A 59 -18.30 6.50 -12.58
N GLU A 60 -18.52 6.43 -11.27
CA GLU A 60 -19.86 6.52 -10.69
C GLU A 60 -20.51 7.88 -10.95
N VAL A 61 -19.75 8.97 -10.78
CA VAL A 61 -20.24 10.32 -11.08
C VAL A 61 -20.58 10.47 -12.57
N ALA A 62 -19.72 9.95 -13.44
CA ALA A 62 -19.97 10.00 -14.88
C ALA A 62 -21.23 9.23 -15.26
N SER A 63 -21.44 8.08 -14.64
CA SER A 63 -22.65 7.27 -14.87
C SER A 63 -23.91 7.99 -14.44
N LEU A 64 -23.87 8.64 -13.26
CA LEU A 64 -24.99 9.45 -12.77
C LEU A 64 -25.30 10.59 -13.73
N MET A 65 -24.29 11.32 -14.19
CA MET A 65 -24.49 12.43 -15.11
C MET A 65 -25.13 11.97 -16.41
N ALA A 66 -24.68 10.84 -16.94
CA ALA A 66 -25.26 10.25 -18.15
C ALA A 66 -26.75 9.91 -17.95
N LEU A 67 -27.11 9.35 -16.79
CA LEU A 67 -28.48 9.02 -16.46
C LEU A 67 -29.36 10.26 -16.34
N LEU A 68 -28.85 11.31 -15.70
CA LEU A 68 -29.57 12.58 -15.53
C LEU A 68 -29.80 13.27 -16.87
N LEU A 69 -28.80 13.28 -17.74
CA LEU A 69 -28.92 13.86 -19.09
C LEU A 69 -29.90 13.06 -19.95
N GLY A 70 -29.85 11.73 -19.86
CA GLY A 70 -30.77 10.84 -20.59
C GLY A 70 -32.23 10.99 -20.14
N ALA A 71 -32.43 11.32 -18.86
CA ALA A 71 -33.75 11.58 -18.27
C ALA A 71 -34.20 13.03 -18.43
N GLU A 72 -33.44 13.86 -19.10
CA GLU A 72 -33.70 15.30 -19.30
C GLU A 72 -33.77 16.09 -17.97
N ARG A 73 -33.01 15.65 -16.98
CA ARG A 73 -32.93 16.28 -15.65
C ARG A 73 -31.69 17.18 -15.56
N LEU A 74 -31.61 18.14 -16.43
CA LEU A 74 -30.45 19.03 -16.56
C LEU A 74 -30.18 19.86 -15.30
N ASP A 75 -31.23 20.36 -14.66
CA ASP A 75 -31.10 21.15 -13.43
C ASP A 75 -30.54 20.30 -12.31
N ASP A 76 -30.97 19.06 -12.21
CA ASP A 76 -30.46 18.11 -11.22
C ASP A 76 -28.99 17.78 -11.50
N ALA A 77 -28.61 17.65 -12.77
CA ALA A 77 -27.23 17.41 -13.14
C ALA A 77 -26.32 18.59 -12.76
N ARG A 78 -26.79 19.80 -12.98
CA ARG A 78 -26.05 21.02 -12.61
C ARG A 78 -25.87 21.12 -11.09
N ARG A 79 -26.92 20.85 -10.33
CA ARG A 79 -26.86 20.88 -8.87
C ARG A 79 -25.97 19.77 -8.33
N ALA A 80 -26.08 18.56 -8.87
CA ALA A 80 -25.27 17.43 -8.45
C ALA A 80 -23.78 17.62 -8.72
N ALA A 81 -23.43 18.41 -9.71
CA ALA A 81 -22.04 18.68 -10.05
C ALA A 81 -21.33 19.52 -8.97
N VAL A 82 -22.08 20.34 -8.21
CA VAL A 82 -21.52 21.24 -7.20
C VAL A 82 -21.95 20.93 -5.76
N ASP A 83 -22.94 20.07 -5.58
CA ASP A 83 -23.48 19.70 -4.27
C ASP A 83 -23.33 18.19 -4.06
N GLU A 84 -22.36 17.82 -3.24
CA GLU A 84 -22.03 16.41 -2.99
C GLU A 84 -23.17 15.66 -2.32
N SER A 85 -23.84 16.27 -1.34
CA SER A 85 -24.96 15.66 -0.64
C SER A 85 -26.12 15.36 -1.59
N TYR A 86 -26.44 16.30 -2.45
CA TYR A 86 -27.50 16.14 -3.44
C TYR A 86 -27.12 15.05 -4.46
N ARG A 87 -25.86 15.04 -4.89
CA ARG A 87 -25.33 14.00 -5.77
C ARG A 87 -25.48 12.61 -5.17
N ASP A 88 -25.20 12.48 -3.88
CA ASP A 88 -25.32 11.20 -3.16
C ASP A 88 -26.77 10.72 -3.11
N GLU A 89 -27.70 11.65 -2.89
CA GLU A 89 -29.12 11.35 -2.91
C GLU A 89 -29.58 10.84 -4.28
N LEU A 90 -29.10 11.47 -5.36
CA LEU A 90 -29.40 11.06 -6.72
C LEU A 90 -28.78 9.72 -7.07
N MET A 91 -27.59 9.45 -6.58
CA MET A 91 -26.95 8.14 -6.77
C MET A 91 -27.79 7.03 -6.16
N ARG A 92 -28.35 7.26 -5.00
CA ARG A 92 -29.25 6.32 -4.36
C ARG A 92 -30.55 6.16 -5.15
N GLU A 93 -31.12 7.28 -5.64
CA GLU A 93 -32.34 7.26 -6.43
C GLU A 93 -32.18 6.44 -7.72
N PHE A 94 -31.07 6.64 -8.44
CA PHE A 94 -30.82 5.96 -9.70
C PHE A 94 -30.12 4.60 -9.56
N GLY A 95 -29.79 4.23 -8.33
CA GLY A 95 -29.16 2.94 -8.08
C GLY A 95 -27.70 2.86 -8.56
N VAL A 96 -27.01 3.98 -8.64
CA VAL A 96 -25.59 4.01 -8.97
C VAL A 96 -24.83 3.51 -7.74
N SER A 97 -24.01 2.48 -7.92
CA SER A 97 -23.30 1.84 -6.83
C SER A 97 -22.32 2.80 -6.16
N GLN A 98 -22.43 2.91 -4.84
CA GLN A 98 -21.44 3.56 -4.02
C GLN A 98 -20.62 2.48 -3.32
N ALA A 99 -19.32 2.62 -3.35
CA ALA A 99 -18.45 1.70 -2.64
C ALA A 99 -18.69 1.86 -1.12
N GLU A 100 -19.05 0.81 -0.48
CA GLU A 100 -19.21 0.76 0.96
C GLU A 100 -17.88 0.45 1.65
#